data_5d76bd60ba62387708b0c05fc2bbcb02
#
_entry.id   5d76bd60ba62387708b0c05fc2bbcb02
#
_cell.length_a   1.000
_cell.length_b   1.000
_cell.length_c   1.000
_cell.angle_alpha   90.00
_cell.angle_beta   90.00
_cell.angle_gamma   90.00
#
_symmetry.space_group_name_H-M   'P 1'
#
loop_
_entity.id
_entity.type
_entity.pdbx_description
1 polymer ?
#
loop_
_entity_poly.entity_id
_entity_poly.type
_entity_poly.pdbx_seq_one_letter_code
_entity_poly.pdbx_strand_id
1 'polypeptide(L)'
;MKRIRTSKPVGLPRLSYSVIVCALLATLGVGAGIAADKNAKVTLVYEHALPNVPGKSIKGVLVEYGPGGSSSAHTHPKSAFIYATVLEGAIRSSVNNGPVITYRTGESLSEMPGDRHSVSENASKTEPAKLLAVFVVDTDEKELTTPYEK
;
A
#
# COMPACT_ATOMS: atom_id res chain seq x y z
N MET A 1 -41.28 -56.56 -64.37
CA MET A 1 -41.48 -55.12 -64.12
C MET A 1 -41.30 -54.81 -62.66
N LYS A 2 -40.16 -54.27 -62.28
CA LYS A 2 -39.82 -53.89 -60.87
C LYS A 2 -39.95 -52.37 -60.75
N ARG A 3 -40.86 -51.91 -59.86
CA ARG A 3 -41.05 -50.49 -59.57
C ARG A 3 -39.95 -50.00 -58.62
N ILE A 4 -39.26 -48.95 -59.04
CA ILE A 4 -38.24 -48.24 -58.22
C ILE A 4 -38.98 -47.24 -57.35
N ARG A 5 -38.83 -47.36 -56.01
CA ARG A 5 -39.31 -46.36 -55.04
C ARG A 5 -38.26 -45.27 -54.92
N THR A 6 -38.64 -44.06 -55.26
CA THR A 6 -37.84 -42.85 -54.97
C THR A 6 -38.06 -42.43 -53.53
N SER A 7 -36.99 -42.35 -52.74
CA SER A 7 -37.00 -41.83 -51.40
C SER A 7 -36.90 -40.31 -51.42
N LYS A 8 -37.73 -39.64 -50.61
CA LYS A 8 -37.72 -38.18 -50.41
C LYS A 8 -36.49 -37.79 -49.55
N PRO A 9 -35.83 -36.65 -49.79
CA PRO A 9 -34.77 -36.14 -48.95
C PRO A 9 -35.35 -35.61 -47.65
N VAL A 10 -34.70 -36.01 -46.52
CA VAL A 10 -35.00 -35.52 -45.18
C VAL A 10 -34.34 -34.14 -45.04
N GLY A 11 -35.17 -33.12 -44.77
CA GLY A 11 -34.71 -31.74 -44.52
C GLY A 11 -34.01 -31.65 -43.14
N LEU A 12 -32.80 -31.11 -43.14
CA LEU A 12 -32.07 -30.79 -41.94
C LEU A 12 -32.66 -29.54 -41.23
N PRO A 13 -32.81 -29.55 -39.90
CA PRO A 13 -33.29 -28.39 -39.18
C PRO A 13 -32.26 -27.23 -39.22
N ARG A 14 -32.75 -26.03 -39.59
CA ARG A 14 -31.96 -24.79 -39.50
C ARG A 14 -31.76 -24.45 -38.04
N LEU A 15 -30.51 -24.53 -37.59
CA LEU A 15 -30.07 -24.05 -36.27
C LEU A 15 -30.03 -22.53 -36.32
N SER A 16 -30.98 -21.87 -35.65
CA SER A 16 -30.97 -20.42 -35.46
C SER A 16 -29.94 -20.10 -34.34
N TYR A 17 -28.80 -19.55 -34.72
CA TYR A 17 -27.86 -18.96 -33.77
C TYR A 17 -28.38 -17.63 -33.29
N SER A 18 -28.96 -17.60 -32.08
CA SER A 18 -29.23 -16.34 -31.35
C SER A 18 -27.89 -15.81 -30.84
N VAL A 19 -27.39 -14.78 -31.47
CA VAL A 19 -26.24 -14.02 -30.96
C VAL A 19 -26.70 -13.20 -29.78
N ILE A 20 -26.42 -13.66 -28.56
CA ILE A 20 -26.59 -12.87 -27.34
C ILE A 20 -25.39 -11.92 -27.27
N VAL A 21 -25.61 -10.66 -27.65
CA VAL A 21 -24.66 -9.58 -27.42
C VAL A 21 -24.74 -9.22 -25.92
N CYS A 22 -23.85 -9.79 -25.12
CA CYS A 22 -23.62 -9.31 -23.76
C CYS A 22 -22.89 -7.96 -23.84
N ALA A 23 -23.62 -6.88 -23.69
CA ALA A 23 -23.04 -5.56 -23.47
C ALA A 23 -22.37 -5.57 -22.08
N LEU A 24 -21.04 -5.73 -22.02
CA LEU A 24 -20.24 -5.44 -20.82
C LEU A 24 -20.28 -3.93 -20.60
N LEU A 25 -21.12 -3.49 -19.68
CA LEU A 25 -21.02 -2.16 -19.06
C LEU A 25 -19.77 -2.17 -18.16
N ALA A 26 -18.65 -1.73 -18.69
CA ALA A 26 -17.50 -1.38 -17.91
C ALA A 26 -17.83 -0.12 -17.10
N THR A 27 -18.23 -0.29 -15.85
CA THR A 27 -18.29 0.81 -14.89
C THR A 27 -16.86 1.24 -14.62
N LEU A 28 -16.40 2.31 -15.25
CA LEU A 28 -15.21 3.05 -14.84
C LEU A 28 -15.49 3.64 -13.46
N GLY A 29 -15.20 2.88 -12.43
CA GLY A 29 -15.11 3.42 -11.09
C GLY A 29 -13.92 4.39 -11.05
N VAL A 30 -14.21 5.69 -11.04
CA VAL A 30 -13.23 6.70 -10.66
C VAL A 30 -13.04 6.54 -9.15
N GLY A 31 -12.21 5.58 -8.76
CA GLY A 31 -11.69 5.53 -7.41
C GLY A 31 -10.74 6.71 -7.26
N ALA A 32 -11.00 7.61 -6.31
CA ALA A 32 -10.00 8.56 -5.85
C ALA A 32 -8.76 7.75 -5.46
N GLY A 33 -7.72 7.83 -6.28
CA GLY A 33 -6.52 7.03 -6.10
C GLY A 33 -5.71 7.60 -4.95
N ILE A 34 -5.72 6.93 -3.79
CA ILE A 34 -4.71 7.16 -2.76
C ILE A 34 -3.35 6.93 -3.44
N ALA A 35 -2.46 7.92 -3.36
CA ALA A 35 -1.13 7.79 -3.94
C ALA A 35 -0.44 6.55 -3.34
N ALA A 36 -0.05 5.61 -4.18
CA ALA A 36 0.64 4.40 -3.73
C ALA A 36 2.09 4.72 -3.34
N ASP A 37 2.65 3.95 -2.43
CA ASP A 37 4.08 3.99 -2.13
C ASP A 37 4.90 3.76 -3.40
N LYS A 38 5.91 4.57 -3.60
CA LYS A 38 6.75 4.53 -4.78
C LYS A 38 8.14 4.03 -4.42
N ASN A 39 8.55 2.92 -5.05
CA ASN A 39 9.89 2.36 -4.86
C ASN A 39 10.28 2.26 -3.37
N ALA A 40 9.34 1.76 -2.57
CA ALA A 40 9.44 1.58 -1.13
C ALA A 40 9.08 0.15 -0.74
N LYS A 41 9.79 -0.37 0.26
CA LYS A 41 9.49 -1.64 0.90
C LYS A 41 9.40 -1.43 2.40
N VAL A 42 8.29 -1.87 3.00
CA VAL A 42 8.00 -1.76 4.43
C VAL A 42 7.94 -3.16 5.01
N THR A 43 8.72 -3.42 6.06
CA THR A 43 8.82 -4.75 6.68
C THR A 43 8.73 -4.63 8.20
N LEU A 44 7.78 -5.34 8.82
CA LEU A 44 7.78 -5.54 10.26
C LEU A 44 8.96 -6.49 10.61
N VAL A 45 9.97 -5.98 11.30
CA VAL A 45 11.18 -6.73 11.63
C VAL A 45 11.23 -7.16 13.10
N TYR A 46 10.41 -6.55 13.95
CA TYR A 46 10.31 -6.88 15.37
C TYR A 46 8.93 -6.56 15.92
N GLU A 47 8.41 -7.42 16.79
CA GLU A 47 7.20 -7.17 17.56
C GLU A 47 7.28 -7.88 18.91
N HIS A 48 6.98 -7.16 20.00
CA HIS A 48 6.93 -7.75 21.34
C HIS A 48 6.00 -6.93 22.24
N ALA A 49 5.15 -7.61 23.01
CA ALA A 49 4.36 -6.97 24.06
C ALA A 49 5.29 -6.46 25.18
N LEU A 50 5.07 -5.24 25.62
CA LEU A 50 5.89 -4.67 26.70
C LEU A 50 5.51 -5.28 28.05
N PRO A 51 6.41 -6.01 28.72
CA PRO A 51 6.07 -6.72 29.98
C PRO A 51 5.78 -5.77 31.13
N ASN A 52 6.28 -4.54 31.07
CA ASN A 52 6.16 -3.50 32.09
C ASN A 52 5.10 -2.42 31.77
N VAL A 53 4.46 -2.50 30.59
CA VAL A 53 3.39 -1.58 30.18
C VAL A 53 2.24 -2.40 29.60
N PRO A 54 1.30 -2.88 30.44
CA PRO A 54 0.19 -3.70 29.99
C PRO A 54 -0.62 -3.03 28.86
N GLY A 55 -0.98 -3.82 27.84
CA GLY A 55 -1.74 -3.35 26.68
C GLY A 55 -0.91 -2.64 25.61
N LYS A 56 0.40 -2.48 25.82
CA LYS A 56 1.31 -1.88 24.83
C LYS A 56 2.30 -2.89 24.27
N SER A 57 2.69 -2.66 23.02
CA SER A 57 3.75 -3.40 22.31
C SER A 57 4.74 -2.45 21.71
N ILE A 58 5.98 -2.94 21.57
CA ILE A 58 6.99 -2.33 20.72
C ILE A 58 6.98 -3.05 19.36
N LYS A 59 6.95 -2.28 18.26
CA LYS A 59 7.04 -2.83 16.90
C LYS A 59 8.14 -2.09 16.14
N GLY A 60 9.07 -2.85 15.55
CA GLY A 60 10.13 -2.33 14.70
C GLY A 60 9.75 -2.51 13.23
N VAL A 61 9.72 -1.42 12.48
CA VAL A 61 9.38 -1.39 11.06
C VAL A 61 10.58 -0.86 10.28
N LEU A 62 11.13 -1.69 9.40
CA LEU A 62 12.16 -1.27 8.46
C LEU A 62 11.51 -0.73 7.20
N VAL A 63 11.86 0.49 6.84
CA VAL A 63 11.45 1.14 5.59
C VAL A 63 12.68 1.29 4.70
N GLU A 64 12.64 0.68 3.52
CA GLU A 64 13.70 0.70 2.53
C GLU A 64 13.19 1.46 1.30
N TYR A 65 13.81 2.59 1.00
CA TYR A 65 13.54 3.38 -0.20
C TYR A 65 14.61 3.15 -1.24
N GLY A 66 14.23 2.76 -2.44
CA GLY A 66 15.10 2.88 -3.60
C GLY A 66 15.31 4.34 -4.01
N PRO A 67 16.14 4.61 -5.02
CA PRO A 67 16.35 5.95 -5.55
C PRO A 67 15.04 6.67 -5.90
N GLY A 68 14.80 7.85 -5.34
CA GLY A 68 13.58 8.63 -5.51
C GLY A 68 12.32 7.99 -4.93
N GLY A 69 12.48 7.01 -4.02
CA GLY A 69 11.38 6.31 -3.35
C GLY A 69 10.66 7.19 -2.33
N SER A 70 9.39 6.91 -2.09
CA SER A 70 8.57 7.64 -1.12
C SER A 70 7.40 6.81 -0.63
N SER A 71 6.94 7.08 0.57
CA SER A 71 5.65 6.63 1.07
C SER A 71 4.55 7.64 0.79
N SER A 72 3.32 7.15 0.63
CA SER A 72 2.11 7.97 0.58
C SER A 72 1.97 8.81 1.84
N ALA A 73 1.30 9.96 1.75
CA ALA A 73 0.92 10.70 2.93
C ALA A 73 -0.01 9.84 3.80
N HIS A 74 0.29 9.75 5.10
CA HIS A 74 -0.43 8.88 6.02
C HIS A 74 -0.49 9.45 7.45
N THR A 75 -1.38 8.87 8.25
CA THR A 75 -1.42 9.06 9.69
C THR A 75 -1.01 7.78 10.37
N HIS A 76 -0.56 7.90 11.63
CA HIS A 76 -0.34 6.79 12.53
C HIS A 76 -1.48 6.66 13.56
N PRO A 77 -1.68 5.48 14.18
CA PRO A 77 -2.68 5.31 15.23
C PRO A 77 -2.53 6.33 16.34
N LYS A 78 -3.64 6.76 16.94
CA LYS A 78 -3.63 7.65 18.10
C LYS A 78 -3.01 7.01 19.35
N SER A 79 -2.78 5.71 19.33
CA SER A 79 -2.07 4.97 20.40
C SER A 79 -0.57 4.92 20.18
N ALA A 80 -0.06 5.31 18.98
CA ALA A 80 1.33 5.13 18.58
C ALA A 80 2.18 6.36 18.92
N PHE A 81 3.26 6.15 19.66
CA PHE A 81 4.44 7.01 19.67
C PHE A 81 5.53 6.35 18.84
N ILE A 82 6.21 7.14 17.98
CA ILE A 82 7.20 6.61 17.05
C ILE A 82 8.53 7.32 17.26
N TYR A 83 9.60 6.53 17.38
CA TYR A 83 10.97 6.96 17.25
C TYR A 83 11.52 6.38 15.95
N ALA A 84 12.00 7.21 15.04
CA ALA A 84 12.55 6.77 13.79
C ALA A 84 14.01 7.23 13.64
N THR A 85 14.90 6.34 13.16
CA THR A 85 16.31 6.62 12.93
C THR A 85 16.71 6.21 11.53
N VAL A 86 17.52 7.05 10.87
CA VAL A 86 18.05 6.76 9.54
C VAL A 86 19.24 5.82 9.66
N LEU A 87 19.16 4.67 9.00
CA LEU A 87 20.22 3.65 8.99
C LEU A 87 21.16 3.81 7.80
N GLU A 88 20.64 4.31 6.66
CA GLU A 88 21.41 4.45 5.41
C GLU A 88 20.88 5.65 4.61
N GLY A 89 21.76 6.39 3.97
CA GLY A 89 21.40 7.51 3.10
C GLY A 89 20.82 8.71 3.85
N ALA A 90 19.76 9.29 3.31
CA ALA A 90 19.07 10.44 3.91
C ALA A 90 17.57 10.40 3.57
N ILE A 91 16.74 10.73 4.55
CA ILE A 91 15.28 10.79 4.46
C ILE A 91 14.80 12.22 4.59
N ARG A 92 13.90 12.65 3.72
CA ARG A 92 13.13 13.91 3.85
C ARG A 92 11.80 13.59 4.53
N SER A 93 11.49 14.30 5.59
CA SER A 93 10.26 14.11 6.37
C SER A 93 9.58 15.44 6.68
N SER A 94 8.25 15.43 6.67
CA SER A 94 7.41 16.53 7.15
C SER A 94 6.21 15.96 7.90
N VAL A 95 6.02 16.46 9.11
CA VAL A 95 4.92 16.05 10.01
C VAL A 95 4.04 17.27 10.29
N ASN A 96 2.71 17.07 10.31
CA ASN A 96 1.70 18.11 10.60
C ASN A 96 1.81 19.38 9.74
N ASN A 97 2.14 19.22 8.45
CA ASN A 97 2.39 20.32 7.51
C ASN A 97 3.52 21.26 7.96
N GLY A 98 4.41 20.81 8.83
CA GLY A 98 5.63 21.49 9.20
C GLY A 98 6.65 21.56 8.04
N PRO A 99 7.82 22.16 8.28
CA PRO A 99 8.86 22.22 7.26
C PRO A 99 9.36 20.81 6.90
N VAL A 100 9.78 20.64 5.65
CA VAL A 100 10.46 19.42 5.22
C VAL A 100 11.88 19.44 5.76
N ILE A 101 12.22 18.49 6.62
CA ILE A 101 13.55 18.34 7.22
C ILE A 101 14.22 17.12 6.58
N THR A 102 15.53 17.23 6.33
CA THR A 102 16.35 16.11 5.85
C THR A 102 17.14 15.53 7.01
N TYR A 103 16.90 14.25 7.28
CA TYR A 103 17.61 13.45 8.28
C TYR A 103 18.61 12.54 7.59
N ARG A 104 19.87 12.53 8.03
CA ARG A 104 20.95 11.71 7.51
C ARG A 104 21.19 10.49 8.40
N THR A 105 21.97 9.54 7.92
CA THR A 105 22.39 8.35 8.69
C THR A 105 22.84 8.71 10.10
N GLY A 106 22.22 8.08 11.10
CA GLY A 106 22.42 8.34 12.53
C GLY A 106 21.52 9.43 13.12
N GLU A 107 20.85 10.24 12.29
CA GLU A 107 19.89 11.23 12.78
C GLU A 107 18.51 10.59 12.98
N SER A 108 17.70 11.21 13.83
CA SER A 108 16.43 10.67 14.28
C SER A 108 15.34 11.72 14.33
N LEU A 109 14.08 11.25 14.24
CA LEU A 109 12.88 12.06 14.45
C LEU A 109 11.89 11.28 15.33
N SER A 110 10.91 12.01 15.86
CA SER A 110 9.78 11.38 16.57
C SER A 110 8.47 11.89 15.99
N GLU A 111 7.45 11.01 16.06
CA GLU A 111 6.08 11.32 15.69
C GLU A 111 5.18 11.03 16.89
N MET A 112 4.28 11.98 17.18
CA MET A 112 3.36 11.88 18.30
C MET A 112 2.09 11.12 17.91
N PRO A 113 1.33 10.61 18.87
CA PRO A 113 0.05 9.94 18.63
C PRO A 113 -0.87 10.74 17.70
N GLY A 114 -1.22 10.14 16.55
CA GLY A 114 -2.13 10.73 15.57
C GLY A 114 -1.51 11.79 14.64
N ASP A 115 -0.20 11.96 14.67
CA ASP A 115 0.51 12.84 13.73
C ASP A 115 0.22 12.50 12.27
N ARG A 116 0.23 13.53 11.42
CA ARG A 116 0.06 13.42 9.96
C ARG A 116 1.42 13.51 9.29
N HIS A 117 1.90 12.38 8.79
CA HIS A 117 3.17 12.31 8.07
C HIS A 117 2.93 12.65 6.60
N SER A 118 3.15 13.91 6.23
CA SER A 118 2.84 14.40 4.88
C SER A 118 3.93 14.15 3.86
N VAL A 119 5.19 14.01 4.31
CA VAL A 119 6.35 13.70 3.47
C VAL A 119 7.20 12.65 4.17
N SER A 120 7.43 11.52 3.50
CA SER A 120 8.41 10.50 3.88
C SER A 120 9.05 9.96 2.61
N GLU A 121 10.27 10.40 2.29
CA GLU A 121 10.90 10.08 1.02
C GLU A 121 12.42 10.02 1.09
N ASN A 122 13.02 9.28 0.17
CA ASN A 122 14.46 9.30 -0.04
C ASN A 122 14.91 10.67 -0.58
N ALA A 123 15.89 11.29 0.07
CA ALA A 123 16.46 12.55 -0.38
C ALA A 123 17.28 12.42 -1.69
N SER A 124 17.72 11.19 -2.04
CA SER A 124 18.53 10.89 -3.21
C SER A 124 17.68 10.30 -4.36
N LYS A 125 18.02 10.67 -5.60
CA LYS A 125 17.47 10.07 -6.81
C LYS A 125 18.37 8.97 -7.40
N THR A 126 19.53 8.75 -6.81
CA THR A 126 20.54 7.79 -7.32
C THR A 126 20.94 6.74 -6.31
N GLU A 127 20.86 7.03 -5.02
CA GLU A 127 21.27 6.14 -3.94
C GLU A 127 20.07 5.68 -3.10
N PRO A 128 20.10 4.48 -2.49
CA PRO A 128 19.06 4.02 -1.60
C PRO A 128 19.09 4.74 -0.24
N ALA A 129 18.01 4.61 0.52
CA ALA A 129 17.94 5.05 1.91
C ALA A 129 17.16 4.04 2.76
N LYS A 130 17.49 3.94 4.06
CA LYS A 130 16.83 3.07 5.03
C LYS A 130 16.51 3.80 6.31
N LEU A 131 15.35 3.53 6.85
CA LEU A 131 14.83 4.07 8.10
C LEU A 131 14.32 2.91 8.96
N LEU A 132 14.67 2.90 10.24
CA LEU A 132 14.02 2.05 11.24
C LEU A 132 13.05 2.90 12.05
N ALA A 133 11.76 2.60 11.95
CA ALA A 133 10.72 3.21 12.77
C ALA A 133 10.33 2.24 13.91
N VAL A 134 10.45 2.72 15.15
CA VAL A 134 10.11 1.96 16.36
C VAL A 134 8.84 2.56 16.96
N PHE A 135 7.78 1.77 16.96
CA PHE A 135 6.49 2.12 17.49
C PHE A 135 6.32 1.60 18.92
N VAL A 136 5.84 2.43 19.81
CA VAL A 136 5.16 2.00 21.03
C VAL A 136 3.67 2.26 20.81
N VAL A 137 2.88 1.19 20.76
CA VAL A 137 1.49 1.23 20.27
C VAL A 137 0.62 0.23 21.03
N ASP A 138 -0.70 0.34 20.95
CA ASP A 138 -1.60 -0.65 21.54
C ASP A 138 -1.33 -2.05 20.93
N THR A 139 -1.35 -3.08 21.79
CA THR A 139 -0.97 -4.45 21.38
C THR A 139 -1.89 -5.03 20.30
N ASP A 140 -3.17 -4.64 20.32
CA ASP A 140 -4.17 -5.09 19.35
C ASP A 140 -4.23 -4.24 18.06
N GLU A 141 -3.43 -3.16 17.98
CA GLU A 141 -3.36 -2.33 16.78
C GLU A 141 -2.76 -3.12 15.60
N LYS A 142 -3.52 -3.20 14.51
CA LYS A 142 -3.14 -3.96 13.30
C LYS A 142 -2.60 -3.06 12.19
N GLU A 143 -3.17 -1.86 12.06
CA GLU A 143 -2.87 -0.94 10.99
C GLU A 143 -1.97 0.19 11.51
N LEU A 144 -0.67 0.12 11.22
CA LEU A 144 0.30 1.13 11.68
C LEU A 144 0.29 2.42 10.85
N THR A 145 -0.35 2.39 9.68
CA THR A 145 -0.47 3.56 8.79
C THR A 145 -1.84 3.59 8.14
N THR A 146 -2.45 4.77 8.05
CA THR A 146 -3.68 5.02 7.30
C THR A 146 -3.42 6.12 6.27
N PRO A 147 -3.39 5.81 4.97
CA PRO A 147 -3.18 6.80 3.92
C PRO A 147 -4.27 7.89 3.94
N TYR A 148 -3.91 9.12 3.55
CA TYR A 148 -4.86 10.21 3.32
C TYR A 148 -4.48 11.02 2.07
N GLU A 149 -5.44 11.69 1.47
CA GLU A 149 -5.20 12.66 0.39
C GLU A 149 -4.72 14.00 0.98
N LYS A 150 -3.77 14.66 0.27
CA LYS A 150 -3.23 15.97 0.63
C LYS A 150 -4.14 17.09 0.14
#